data_9d6ece422969e7d1174065bc17ffff96
#
_entry.id   9d6ece422969e7d1174065bc17ffff96
#
_cell.length_a   1.000
_cell.length_b   1.000
_cell.length_c   1.000
_cell.angle_alpha   90.00
_cell.angle_beta   90.00
_cell.angle_gamma   90.00
#
_symmetry.space_group_name_H-M   'P 1'
#
loop_
_entity.id
_entity.type
_entity.pdbx_description
1 polymer ?
#
loop_
_entity_poly.entity_id
_entity_poly.type
_entity_poly.pdbx_seq_one_letter_code
_entity_poly.pdbx_strand_id
1 'polypeptide(L)'
;MAKPTTTIFTISPTLAALDAVGGKKVFYVSSEESWYISTWPNSWGHLSKEGNYLTLQVDANTSVNSRKDYFCLKSGNQEIRVDISQKGADEPLSEMANLSVSASSLNFSADRGTITIMVSSSSNWHISVGTASWGHLSRSGNALTVSVDENDTGHARVDYFELSNGSVEKKVTITQSAHNGSRIPLCGTTRTYADSAATLSYLTEQIKEWNGKCRLGALTDGGVGVVIHGMNDCAYQQVWSEFAANLKKVRTNGNRIASVCVTYSGYHCVVFGRNSWYGNVPTVVKNYLLQYQRNNEQIYCVSISENGRYIVITDKHMEASDTNVMAVLKKAGEMYGHLKYACVTNLGVVVVCRKGIYYHNIPTNLEMALKSLHFWPDKVVFTDAGTYLITNENEDCRYNM
;
A
#
# COMPACT_ATOMS: atom_id res chain seq x y z
N MET A 1 -10.96 21.94 19.07
CA MET A 1 -9.61 22.52 18.86
C MET A 1 -9.19 22.17 17.43
N ALA A 2 -9.00 23.17 16.58
CA ALA A 2 -8.55 22.94 15.20
C ALA A 2 -7.09 22.42 15.23
N LYS A 3 -6.82 21.36 14.48
CA LYS A 3 -5.48 20.81 14.27
C LYS A 3 -4.64 21.89 13.56
N PRO A 4 -3.42 22.20 14.00
CA PRO A 4 -2.59 23.14 13.28
C PRO A 4 -2.26 22.57 11.90
N THR A 5 -2.76 23.17 10.84
CA THR A 5 -2.32 22.96 9.48
C THR A 5 -0.90 23.50 9.36
N THR A 6 0.07 22.61 9.20
CA THR A 6 1.45 23.01 8.88
C THR A 6 1.45 23.52 7.44
N THR A 7 1.43 24.83 7.27
CA THR A 7 1.54 25.48 5.95
C THR A 7 2.89 25.13 5.33
N ILE A 8 2.92 24.58 4.12
CA ILE A 8 4.17 24.22 3.43
C ILE A 8 4.77 25.50 2.84
N PHE A 9 6.00 25.83 3.27
CA PHE A 9 6.82 26.88 2.67
C PHE A 9 8.24 26.37 2.49
N THR A 10 8.67 26.16 1.24
CA THR A 10 9.98 25.59 0.91
C THR A 10 10.59 26.25 -0.32
N ILE A 11 11.92 26.21 -0.42
CA ILE A 11 12.68 26.66 -1.58
C ILE A 11 13.75 25.61 -1.95
N SER A 12 13.98 25.43 -3.24
CA SER A 12 15.03 24.55 -3.75
C SER A 12 15.74 25.22 -4.94
N PRO A 13 17.09 25.23 -4.92
CA PRO A 13 18.02 24.84 -3.84
C PRO A 13 18.01 25.83 -2.68
N THR A 14 18.61 25.48 -1.54
CA THR A 14 18.78 26.35 -0.36
C THR A 14 20.13 27.06 -0.32
N LEU A 15 20.95 26.89 -1.34
CA LEU A 15 22.28 27.48 -1.49
C LEU A 15 22.53 27.89 -2.94
N ALA A 16 23.15 29.02 -3.17
CA ALA A 16 23.66 29.44 -4.45
C ALA A 16 25.20 29.56 -4.42
N ALA A 17 25.86 28.59 -5.03
CA ALA A 17 27.32 28.67 -5.29
C ALA A 17 27.55 29.06 -6.76
N LEU A 18 28.38 30.06 -7.02
CA LEU A 18 28.67 30.61 -8.34
C LEU A 18 30.18 30.79 -8.53
N ASP A 19 30.59 30.78 -9.81
CA ASP A 19 31.96 31.12 -10.21
C ASP A 19 32.22 32.63 -10.22
N ALA A 20 33.47 33.01 -10.31
CA ALA A 20 33.89 34.40 -10.40
C ALA A 20 33.23 35.15 -11.56
N VAL A 21 32.95 34.48 -12.68
CA VAL A 21 32.29 35.10 -13.85
C VAL A 21 30.82 35.46 -13.60
N GLY A 22 30.23 35.03 -12.47
CA GLY A 22 28.82 35.25 -12.16
C GLY A 22 27.90 34.31 -12.91
N GLY A 23 26.65 34.70 -13.08
CA GLY A 23 25.67 33.89 -13.79
C GLY A 23 24.26 33.88 -13.14
N LYS A 24 23.43 32.99 -13.62
CA LYS A 24 22.03 32.85 -13.12
C LYS A 24 21.83 31.56 -12.34
N LYS A 25 21.07 31.64 -11.25
CA LYS A 25 20.57 30.50 -10.49
C LYS A 25 19.08 30.63 -10.34
N VAL A 26 18.35 29.56 -10.66
CA VAL A 26 16.87 29.53 -10.54
C VAL A 26 16.50 28.67 -9.34
N PHE A 27 15.56 29.14 -8.57
CA PHE A 27 14.99 28.49 -7.39
C PHE A 27 13.50 28.24 -7.64
N TYR A 28 12.99 27.14 -7.14
CA TYR A 28 11.57 26.87 -7.09
C TYR A 28 11.08 27.06 -5.65
N VAL A 29 10.05 27.87 -5.48
CA VAL A 29 9.40 28.16 -4.19
C VAL A 29 8.04 27.48 -4.18
N SER A 30 7.82 26.59 -3.22
CA SER A 30 6.52 25.99 -2.95
C SER A 30 5.93 26.63 -1.70
N SER A 31 4.74 27.23 -1.83
CA SER A 31 4.04 27.87 -0.72
C SER A 31 2.54 27.75 -0.91
N GLU A 32 1.81 27.46 0.16
CA GLU A 32 0.34 27.49 0.19
C GLU A 32 -0.22 28.89 0.31
N GLU A 33 0.58 29.84 0.80
CA GLU A 33 0.25 31.25 0.92
C GLU A 33 1.11 32.11 -0.01
N SER A 34 0.74 33.38 -0.19
CA SER A 34 1.56 34.33 -0.93
C SER A 34 2.90 34.54 -0.24
N TRP A 35 3.98 34.51 -1.00
CA TRP A 35 5.33 34.72 -0.50
C TRP A 35 6.01 35.95 -1.16
N TYR A 36 7.00 36.51 -0.47
CA TYR A 36 7.77 37.66 -0.95
C TYR A 36 9.22 37.57 -0.48
N ILE A 37 10.09 38.41 -1.09
CA ILE A 37 11.50 38.53 -0.70
C ILE A 37 11.54 39.52 0.49
N SER A 38 11.94 39.02 1.67
CA SER A 38 12.05 39.79 2.91
C SER A 38 13.41 40.45 3.09
N THR A 39 14.46 39.81 2.56
CA THR A 39 15.83 40.34 2.57
C THR A 39 16.44 40.17 1.19
N TRP A 40 16.99 41.23 0.64
CA TRP A 40 17.65 41.26 -0.66
C TRP A 40 19.15 41.12 -0.48
N PRO A 41 19.85 40.48 -1.44
CA PRO A 41 21.30 40.43 -1.42
C PRO A 41 21.91 41.84 -1.69
N ASN A 42 23.21 41.98 -1.46
CA ASN A 42 23.95 43.16 -1.81
C ASN A 42 23.91 43.49 -3.32
N SER A 43 24.43 44.62 -3.71
CA SER A 43 24.34 45.19 -5.06
C SER A 43 24.88 44.31 -6.20
N TRP A 44 25.58 43.21 -5.88
CA TRP A 44 26.11 42.27 -6.86
C TRP A 44 25.19 41.05 -7.11
N GLY A 45 24.09 40.91 -6.36
CA GLY A 45 23.08 39.88 -6.52
C GLY A 45 21.70 40.50 -6.82
N HIS A 46 21.05 40.07 -7.89
CA HIS A 46 19.80 40.61 -8.38
C HIS A 46 18.76 39.52 -8.43
N LEU A 47 17.64 39.72 -7.74
CA LEU A 47 16.55 38.73 -7.69
C LEU A 47 15.40 39.17 -8.60
N SER A 48 14.81 38.23 -9.31
CA SER A 48 13.56 38.41 -10.04
C SER A 48 12.59 37.25 -9.77
N LYS A 49 11.32 37.57 -9.52
CA LYS A 49 10.27 36.61 -9.20
C LYS A 49 9.30 36.49 -10.39
N GLU A 50 9.03 35.24 -10.81
CA GLU A 50 8.03 34.93 -11.81
C GLU A 50 7.21 33.71 -11.33
N GLY A 51 5.99 33.95 -10.84
CA GLY A 51 5.17 32.93 -10.22
C GLY A 51 5.86 32.27 -9.02
N ASN A 52 6.10 30.97 -9.11
CA ASN A 52 6.81 30.18 -8.11
C ASN A 52 8.32 30.06 -8.38
N TYR A 53 8.84 30.73 -9.41
CA TYR A 53 10.26 30.75 -9.72
C TYR A 53 10.89 32.03 -9.23
N LEU A 54 12.07 31.90 -8.61
CA LEU A 54 12.92 33.01 -8.21
C LEU A 54 14.26 32.85 -8.94
N THR A 55 14.63 33.84 -9.72
CA THR A 55 15.93 33.86 -10.42
C THR A 55 16.87 34.81 -9.70
N LEU A 56 18.05 34.30 -9.29
CA LEU A 56 19.17 35.10 -8.84
C LEU A 56 20.13 35.27 -10.01
N GLN A 57 20.38 36.51 -10.40
CA GLN A 57 21.46 36.91 -11.31
C GLN A 57 22.61 37.48 -10.45
N VAL A 58 23.81 37.01 -10.66
CA VAL A 58 25.02 37.43 -9.91
C VAL A 58 26.04 38.04 -10.87
N ASP A 59 26.53 39.24 -10.53
CA ASP A 59 27.58 39.93 -11.30
C ASP A 59 28.92 39.27 -11.14
N ALA A 60 29.86 39.49 -12.10
CA ALA A 60 31.21 38.98 -12.02
C ALA A 60 31.92 39.48 -10.76
N ASN A 61 32.63 38.60 -10.08
CA ASN A 61 33.54 38.94 -8.99
C ASN A 61 34.98 39.09 -9.55
N THR A 62 35.41 40.30 -9.73
CA THR A 62 36.76 40.62 -10.22
C THR A 62 37.85 40.61 -9.12
N SER A 63 37.46 40.43 -7.85
CA SER A 63 38.35 40.28 -6.72
C SER A 63 38.95 38.89 -6.66
N VAL A 64 40.17 38.73 -6.21
CA VAL A 64 40.80 37.44 -5.91
C VAL A 64 40.17 36.73 -4.69
N ASN A 65 39.41 37.46 -3.88
CA ASN A 65 38.75 36.92 -2.71
C ASN A 65 37.31 36.48 -3.03
N SER A 66 36.94 35.31 -2.53
CA SER A 66 35.53 34.87 -2.55
C SER A 66 34.63 35.83 -1.75
N ARG A 67 33.37 35.92 -2.15
CA ARG A 67 32.38 36.72 -1.45
C ARG A 67 31.14 35.90 -1.11
N LYS A 68 30.48 36.28 0.00
CA LYS A 68 29.26 35.60 0.49
C LYS A 68 28.20 36.62 0.78
N ASP A 69 26.96 36.19 0.63
CA ASP A 69 25.79 36.95 0.93
C ASP A 69 24.58 36.02 1.15
N TYR A 70 23.38 36.55 1.33
CA TYR A 70 22.18 35.80 1.44
C TYR A 70 20.95 36.64 1.02
N PHE A 71 19.83 35.95 0.79
CA PHE A 71 18.53 36.55 0.74
C PHE A 71 17.56 35.74 1.60
N CYS A 72 16.44 36.38 2.00
CA CYS A 72 15.39 35.70 2.73
C CYS A 72 14.05 35.81 2.01
N LEU A 73 13.27 34.75 2.09
CA LEU A 73 11.88 34.71 1.62
C LEU A 73 10.97 34.53 2.82
N LYS A 74 9.78 35.15 2.77
CA LYS A 74 8.80 35.08 3.83
C LYS A 74 7.41 34.74 3.30
N SER A 75 6.72 33.84 4.00
CA SER A 75 5.32 33.50 3.77
C SER A 75 4.63 33.33 5.13
N GLY A 76 3.63 34.14 5.41
CA GLY A 76 3.00 34.24 6.73
C GLY A 76 4.05 34.50 7.83
N ASN A 77 4.14 33.61 8.80
CA ASN A 77 5.10 33.69 9.91
C ASN A 77 6.40 32.88 9.66
N GLN A 78 6.55 32.25 8.49
CA GLN A 78 7.72 31.46 8.14
C GLN A 78 8.72 32.28 7.34
N GLU A 79 10.01 32.11 7.60
CA GLU A 79 11.10 32.73 6.88
C GLU A 79 12.17 31.68 6.49
N ILE A 80 12.62 31.77 5.24
CA ILE A 80 13.67 30.88 4.70
C ILE A 80 14.83 31.75 4.24
N ARG A 81 16.03 31.44 4.73
CA ARG A 81 17.28 32.04 4.28
C ARG A 81 17.95 31.17 3.23
N VAL A 82 18.46 31.80 2.19
CA VAL A 82 19.27 31.18 1.14
C VAL A 82 20.63 31.87 1.09
N ASP A 83 21.68 31.12 1.35
CA ASP A 83 23.05 31.64 1.31
C ASP A 83 23.60 31.68 -0.12
N ILE A 84 24.33 32.73 -0.45
CA ILE A 84 25.03 32.93 -1.72
C ILE A 84 26.53 32.89 -1.46
N SER A 85 27.26 32.14 -2.27
CA SER A 85 28.72 32.18 -2.28
C SER A 85 29.23 32.33 -3.72
N GLN A 86 30.19 33.19 -3.93
CA GLN A 86 30.84 33.40 -5.21
C GLN A 86 32.37 33.40 -5.05
N LYS A 87 33.05 32.69 -5.94
CA LYS A 87 34.52 32.61 -5.93
C LYS A 87 35.19 33.92 -6.33
N GLY A 88 36.45 34.05 -5.93
CA GLY A 88 37.36 35.04 -6.47
C GLY A 88 37.88 34.67 -7.87
N ALA A 89 38.39 35.62 -8.61
CA ALA A 89 38.80 35.48 -10.02
C ALA A 89 39.85 34.41 -10.28
N ASP A 90 40.71 34.11 -9.29
CA ASP A 90 41.85 33.17 -9.42
C ASP A 90 41.68 31.88 -8.58
N GLU A 91 40.53 31.65 -7.97
CA GLU A 91 40.27 30.41 -7.21
C GLU A 91 39.87 29.27 -8.13
N PRO A 92 40.55 28.10 -8.10
CA PRO A 92 40.07 26.93 -8.83
C PRO A 92 38.74 26.44 -8.29
N LEU A 93 37.87 25.96 -9.18
CA LEU A 93 36.58 25.37 -8.84
C LEU A 93 36.72 24.20 -7.86
N SER A 94 36.60 24.41 -6.58
CA SER A 94 36.15 23.33 -5.72
C SER A 94 34.59 23.33 -5.76
N GLU A 95 34.02 22.51 -6.62
CA GLU A 95 32.59 22.28 -6.60
C GLU A 95 32.19 21.85 -5.18
N MET A 96 31.54 22.73 -4.43
CA MET A 96 30.87 22.28 -3.22
C MET A 96 29.76 21.33 -3.68
N ALA A 97 30.07 20.05 -3.52
CA ALA A 97 29.10 19.01 -3.85
C ALA A 97 27.77 19.32 -3.12
N ASN A 98 26.76 19.63 -3.88
CA ASN A 98 25.44 19.95 -3.35
C ASN A 98 24.41 18.93 -3.83
N LEU A 99 23.67 18.38 -2.88
CA LEU A 99 22.49 17.58 -3.12
C LEU A 99 21.42 18.00 -2.13
N SER A 100 20.30 18.52 -2.61
CA SER A 100 19.20 18.95 -1.78
C SER A 100 17.87 18.42 -2.31
N VAL A 101 16.91 18.29 -1.42
CA VAL A 101 15.54 17.82 -1.71
C VAL A 101 14.55 18.84 -1.19
N SER A 102 13.43 19.00 -1.88
CA SER A 102 12.37 19.93 -1.45
C SER A 102 11.66 19.50 -0.16
N ALA A 103 11.76 18.21 0.19
CA ALA A 103 11.26 17.67 1.46
C ALA A 103 12.10 16.46 1.89
N SER A 104 12.50 16.40 3.15
CA SER A 104 13.25 15.29 3.76
C SER A 104 12.36 14.32 4.54
N SER A 105 11.08 14.64 4.68
CA SER A 105 10.07 13.77 5.29
C SER A 105 8.78 13.86 4.51
N LEU A 106 8.20 12.70 4.17
CA LEU A 106 6.98 12.57 3.41
C LEU A 106 5.95 11.85 4.26
N ASN A 107 4.80 12.49 4.49
CA ASN A 107 3.72 11.94 5.30
C ASN A 107 2.55 11.58 4.40
N PHE A 108 2.14 10.33 4.45
CA PHE A 108 1.00 9.78 3.72
C PHE A 108 -0.11 9.39 4.70
N SER A 109 -1.36 9.53 4.27
CA SER A 109 -2.49 8.87 4.91
C SER A 109 -2.35 7.34 4.76
N ALA A 110 -3.26 6.60 5.36
CA ALA A 110 -3.32 5.15 5.17
C ALA A 110 -3.65 4.75 3.72
N ASP A 111 -4.35 5.60 2.98
CA ASP A 111 -4.69 5.35 1.58
C ASP A 111 -3.46 5.37 0.67
N ARG A 112 -3.59 4.75 -0.51
CA ARG A 112 -2.63 4.92 -1.60
C ARG A 112 -2.45 6.40 -1.92
N GLY A 113 -1.20 6.83 -2.05
CA GLY A 113 -0.89 8.23 -2.28
C GLY A 113 0.35 8.42 -3.14
N THR A 114 0.51 9.65 -3.63
CA THR A 114 1.68 10.04 -4.45
C THR A 114 2.10 11.46 -4.06
N ILE A 115 3.39 11.65 -3.84
CA ILE A 115 4.03 12.95 -3.60
C ILE A 115 5.21 13.08 -4.55
N THR A 116 5.37 14.24 -5.18
CA THR A 116 6.54 14.54 -6.00
C THR A 116 7.41 15.54 -5.28
N ILE A 117 8.70 15.22 -5.15
CA ILE A 117 9.72 16.11 -4.60
C ILE A 117 10.70 16.53 -5.70
N MET A 118 11.29 17.72 -5.54
CA MET A 118 12.32 18.22 -6.42
C MET A 118 13.68 17.96 -5.80
N VAL A 119 14.60 17.47 -6.61
CA VAL A 119 15.99 17.21 -6.26
C VAL A 119 16.87 18.22 -7.00
N SER A 120 17.69 18.93 -6.26
CA SER A 120 18.69 19.82 -6.84
C SER A 120 20.09 19.31 -6.50
N SER A 121 20.92 19.16 -7.50
CA SER A 121 22.27 18.65 -7.35
C SER A 121 23.25 19.37 -8.28
N SER A 122 24.48 19.53 -7.83
CA SER A 122 25.59 20.06 -8.63
C SER A 122 26.11 19.07 -9.68
N SER A 123 25.80 17.77 -9.51
CA SER A 123 26.17 16.69 -10.42
C SER A 123 25.02 15.70 -10.59
N ASN A 124 25.19 14.71 -11.46
CA ASN A 124 24.18 13.66 -11.63
C ASN A 124 23.91 12.95 -10.30
N TRP A 125 22.65 12.80 -9.96
CA TRP A 125 22.20 12.10 -8.77
C TRP A 125 21.46 10.80 -9.12
N HIS A 126 21.42 9.87 -8.19
CA HIS A 126 20.71 8.60 -8.32
C HIS A 126 20.12 8.19 -6.97
N ILE A 127 19.24 7.21 -7.00
CA ILE A 127 18.69 6.57 -5.80
C ILE A 127 19.74 5.54 -5.35
N SER A 128 20.38 5.76 -4.20
CA SER A 128 21.39 4.87 -3.62
C SER A 128 20.78 3.77 -2.76
N VAL A 129 19.68 4.08 -2.05
CA VAL A 129 18.87 3.11 -1.29
C VAL A 129 17.42 3.28 -1.70
N GLY A 130 16.78 2.19 -2.13
CA GLY A 130 15.36 2.15 -2.47
C GLY A 130 14.47 1.98 -1.24
N THR A 131 13.16 2.02 -1.46
CA THR A 131 12.14 1.80 -0.43
C THR A 131 11.80 0.31 -0.27
N ALA A 132 11.13 -0.04 0.84
CA ALA A 132 10.46 -1.33 1.01
C ALA A 132 9.39 -1.57 -0.08
N SER A 133 8.88 -2.79 -0.16
CA SER A 133 7.97 -3.25 -1.22
C SER A 133 6.67 -2.43 -1.38
N TRP A 134 6.28 -1.66 -0.36
CA TRP A 134 5.08 -0.83 -0.36
C TRP A 134 5.32 0.62 -0.83
N GLY A 135 6.57 1.01 -1.03
CA GLY A 135 6.97 2.31 -1.56
C GLY A 135 7.55 2.17 -2.96
N HIS A 136 7.25 3.10 -3.85
CA HIS A 136 7.69 3.08 -5.23
C HIS A 136 8.27 4.43 -5.62
N LEU A 137 9.42 4.41 -6.28
CA LEU A 137 10.16 5.60 -6.69
C LEU A 137 10.21 5.69 -8.22
N SER A 138 9.87 6.84 -8.78
CA SER A 138 9.96 7.12 -10.20
C SER A 138 10.62 8.47 -10.44
N ARG A 139 11.73 8.48 -11.19
CA ARG A 139 12.49 9.69 -11.50
C ARG A 139 12.16 10.22 -12.88
N SER A 140 11.94 11.52 -13.00
CA SER A 140 11.84 12.25 -14.27
C SER A 140 12.65 13.54 -14.17
N GLY A 141 13.86 13.53 -14.73
CA GLY A 141 14.81 14.65 -14.59
C GLY A 141 15.16 14.93 -13.13
N ASN A 142 14.81 16.10 -12.65
CA ASN A 142 14.99 16.54 -11.26
C ASN A 142 13.75 16.31 -10.38
N ALA A 143 12.67 15.79 -10.92
CA ALA A 143 11.51 15.40 -10.15
C ALA A 143 11.62 13.93 -9.74
N LEU A 144 11.39 13.63 -8.46
CA LEU A 144 11.27 12.29 -7.91
C LEU A 144 9.85 12.10 -7.39
N THR A 145 9.10 11.24 -8.03
CA THR A 145 7.76 10.85 -7.62
C THR A 145 7.86 9.66 -6.68
N VAL A 146 7.32 9.83 -5.49
CA VAL A 146 7.22 8.81 -4.45
C VAL A 146 5.76 8.42 -4.34
N SER A 147 5.43 7.16 -4.59
CA SER A 147 4.09 6.62 -4.37
C SER A 147 4.13 5.51 -3.35
N VAL A 148 3.05 5.36 -2.61
CA VAL A 148 2.90 4.33 -1.59
C VAL A 148 1.62 3.54 -1.83
N ASP A 149 1.69 2.24 -1.56
CA ASP A 149 0.52 1.39 -1.51
C ASP A 149 -0.32 1.71 -0.27
N GLU A 150 -1.59 1.32 -0.30
CA GLU A 150 -2.48 1.42 0.85
C GLU A 150 -1.89 0.70 2.08
N ASN A 151 -1.98 1.33 3.25
CA ASN A 151 -1.53 0.73 4.51
C ASN A 151 -2.70 0.08 5.25
N ASP A 152 -2.95 -1.17 4.93
CA ASP A 152 -3.99 -1.99 5.56
C ASP A 152 -3.52 -2.69 6.84
N THR A 153 -2.32 -2.40 7.33
CA THR A 153 -1.69 -3.18 8.42
C THR A 153 -2.24 -2.88 9.81
N GLY A 154 -3.09 -1.85 9.94
CA GLY A 154 -3.56 -1.39 11.25
C GLY A 154 -2.51 -0.66 12.10
N HIS A 155 -1.27 -0.59 11.64
CA HIS A 155 -0.15 0.12 12.27
C HIS A 155 0.47 1.14 11.32
N ALA A 156 0.88 2.29 11.84
CA ALA A 156 1.68 3.22 11.06
C ALA A 156 3.00 2.55 10.65
N ARG A 157 3.44 2.81 9.42
CA ARG A 157 4.71 2.28 8.91
C ARG A 157 5.64 3.40 8.49
N VAL A 158 6.93 3.16 8.68
CA VAL A 158 7.99 4.11 8.36
C VAL A 158 9.03 3.40 7.52
N ASP A 159 9.51 4.09 6.51
CA ASP A 159 10.60 3.66 5.66
C ASP A 159 11.40 4.87 5.20
N TYR A 160 12.43 4.65 4.42
CA TYR A 160 13.24 5.72 3.85
C TYR A 160 13.85 5.30 2.51
N PHE A 161 14.27 6.28 1.77
CA PHE A 161 15.19 6.09 0.64
C PHE A 161 16.34 7.09 0.75
N GLU A 162 17.39 6.81 0.03
CA GLU A 162 18.56 7.67 -0.01
C GLU A 162 18.91 8.05 -1.44
N LEU A 163 19.33 9.28 -1.60
CA LEU A 163 19.80 9.85 -2.86
C LEU A 163 21.28 10.17 -2.73
N SER A 164 22.05 9.91 -3.76
CA SER A 164 23.48 10.21 -3.79
C SER A 164 23.86 10.88 -5.10
N ASN A 165 24.80 11.82 -5.05
CA ASN A 165 25.47 12.36 -6.22
C ASN A 165 26.96 11.97 -6.26
N GLY A 166 27.33 10.95 -5.48
CA GLY A 166 28.70 10.47 -5.34
C GLY A 166 29.53 11.17 -4.25
N SER A 167 29.16 12.40 -3.87
CA SER A 167 29.86 13.18 -2.85
C SER A 167 29.01 13.53 -1.65
N VAL A 168 27.68 13.61 -1.85
CA VAL A 168 26.70 13.94 -0.81
C VAL A 168 25.58 12.92 -0.87
N GLU A 169 25.14 12.49 0.30
CA GLU A 169 23.95 11.64 0.45
C GLU A 169 22.83 12.40 1.16
N LYS A 170 21.60 12.10 0.78
CA LYS A 170 20.39 12.65 1.38
C LYS A 170 19.38 11.54 1.65
N LYS A 171 19.03 11.40 2.92
CA LYS A 171 17.97 10.51 3.38
C LYS A 171 16.63 11.23 3.36
N VAL A 172 15.61 10.59 2.82
CA VAL A 172 14.22 11.03 2.84
C VAL A 172 13.39 9.97 3.53
N THR A 173 12.72 10.35 4.59
CA THR A 173 11.87 9.45 5.38
C THR A 173 10.43 9.46 4.84
N ILE A 174 9.84 8.30 4.73
CA ILE A 174 8.43 8.12 4.39
C ILE A 174 7.70 7.62 5.64
N THR A 175 6.67 8.32 6.06
CA THR A 175 5.76 7.87 7.12
C THR A 175 4.38 7.70 6.53
N GLN A 176 3.78 6.54 6.72
CA GLN A 176 2.40 6.31 6.33
C GLN A 176 1.59 5.94 7.56
N SER A 177 0.51 6.70 7.79
CA SER A 177 -0.40 6.46 8.90
C SER A 177 -1.01 5.07 8.83
N ALA A 178 -1.32 4.49 9.98
CA ALA A 178 -2.27 3.39 10.04
C ALA A 178 -3.65 3.86 9.56
N HIS A 179 -4.48 2.98 9.09
CA HIS A 179 -5.92 3.21 9.17
C HIS A 179 -6.24 3.41 10.67
N ASN A 180 -6.30 4.67 11.07
CA ASN A 180 -6.61 5.03 12.47
C ASN A 180 -7.86 4.29 12.86
N GLY A 181 -7.81 3.46 13.89
CA GLY A 181 -8.88 2.75 14.59
C GLY A 181 -10.36 3.11 14.33
N SER A 182 -10.64 3.69 13.19
CA SER A 182 -11.96 3.83 12.61
C SER A 182 -12.47 2.42 12.47
N ARG A 183 -13.49 2.08 13.21
CA ARG A 183 -14.26 0.85 13.05
C ARG A 183 -14.35 0.56 11.55
N ILE A 184 -13.88 -0.60 11.16
CA ILE A 184 -14.05 -1.09 9.79
C ILE A 184 -15.50 -0.84 9.41
N PRO A 185 -15.82 -0.08 8.35
CA PRO A 185 -17.19 0.14 7.94
C PRO A 185 -17.82 -1.19 7.60
N LEU A 186 -18.85 -1.55 8.36
CA LEU A 186 -19.57 -2.80 8.25
C LEU A 186 -21.02 -2.52 7.89
N CYS A 187 -21.55 -3.21 6.90
CA CYS A 187 -22.95 -3.14 6.54
C CYS A 187 -23.47 -4.50 6.06
N GLY A 188 -24.64 -4.90 6.52
CA GLY A 188 -25.26 -6.14 6.06
C GLY A 188 -26.35 -6.67 6.98
N THR A 189 -26.68 -7.93 6.78
CA THR A 189 -27.70 -8.66 7.55
C THR A 189 -27.10 -9.90 8.19
N THR A 190 -27.61 -10.24 9.37
CA THR A 190 -27.20 -11.42 10.15
C THR A 190 -28.34 -12.39 10.33
N ARG A 191 -28.01 -13.60 10.74
CA ARG A 191 -28.95 -14.64 11.17
C ARG A 191 -28.47 -15.32 12.46
N THR A 192 -29.37 -15.86 13.21
CA THR A 192 -29.05 -16.85 14.24
C THR A 192 -28.53 -18.12 13.58
N TYR A 193 -27.70 -18.86 14.27
CA TYR A 193 -27.14 -20.12 13.77
C TYR A 193 -27.18 -21.18 14.88
N ALA A 194 -27.16 -22.45 14.48
CA ALA A 194 -26.95 -23.55 15.39
C ALA A 194 -25.43 -23.87 15.39
N ASP A 195 -24.84 -23.89 16.55
CA ASP A 195 -23.43 -24.29 16.73
C ASP A 195 -23.37 -25.82 16.64
N SER A 196 -23.30 -26.33 15.40
CA SER A 196 -23.30 -27.75 15.08
C SER A 196 -22.12 -28.15 14.18
N ALA A 197 -21.13 -27.27 14.02
CA ALA A 197 -19.97 -27.55 13.22
C ALA A 197 -19.08 -28.64 13.86
N ALA A 198 -18.50 -29.50 13.04
CA ALA A 198 -17.44 -30.39 13.48
C ALA A 198 -16.19 -29.56 13.83
N THR A 199 -15.52 -29.94 14.91
CA THR A 199 -14.35 -29.22 15.44
C THR A 199 -13.18 -29.33 14.48
N LEU A 200 -12.51 -28.20 14.23
CA LEU A 200 -11.27 -28.10 13.47
C LEU A 200 -10.06 -27.94 14.42
N SER A 201 -10.03 -28.74 15.49
CA SER A 201 -9.06 -28.65 16.58
C SER A 201 -7.62 -28.74 16.10
N TYR A 202 -7.31 -29.61 15.14
CA TYR A 202 -5.98 -29.70 14.58
C TYR A 202 -5.52 -28.40 13.90
N LEU A 203 -6.39 -27.72 13.15
CA LEU A 203 -6.07 -26.45 12.52
C LEU A 203 -5.88 -25.35 13.56
N THR A 204 -6.69 -25.35 14.61
CA THR A 204 -6.56 -24.41 15.74
C THR A 204 -5.21 -24.58 16.45
N GLU A 205 -4.77 -25.81 16.68
CA GLU A 205 -3.46 -26.11 17.29
C GLU A 205 -2.31 -25.66 16.39
N GLN A 206 -2.41 -25.90 15.09
CA GLN A 206 -1.38 -25.46 14.15
C GLN A 206 -1.25 -23.94 14.10
N ILE A 207 -2.35 -23.19 14.11
CA ILE A 207 -2.29 -21.72 14.20
C ILE A 207 -1.60 -21.28 15.52
N LYS A 208 -1.85 -21.95 16.62
CA LYS A 208 -1.15 -21.68 17.90
C LYS A 208 0.35 -21.97 17.78
N GLU A 209 0.75 -23.08 17.19
CA GLU A 209 2.16 -23.42 16.91
C GLU A 209 2.84 -22.37 16.02
N TRP A 210 2.11 -21.74 15.12
CA TRP A 210 2.57 -20.61 14.30
C TRP A 210 2.46 -19.24 15.03
N ASN A 211 2.47 -19.24 16.36
CA ASN A 211 2.35 -18.04 17.19
C ASN A 211 1.08 -17.20 16.90
N GLY A 212 -0.01 -17.85 16.60
CA GLY A 212 -1.27 -17.18 16.27
C GLY A 212 -1.29 -16.52 14.90
N LYS A 213 -0.44 -16.95 13.97
CA LYS A 213 -0.32 -16.38 12.64
C LYS A 213 -0.96 -17.28 11.58
N CYS A 214 -1.80 -16.68 10.73
CA CYS A 214 -2.45 -17.36 9.62
C CYS A 214 -2.83 -16.35 8.54
N ARG A 215 -2.51 -16.64 7.28
CA ARG A 215 -2.73 -15.70 6.17
C ARG A 215 -4.03 -15.94 5.41
N LEU A 216 -4.43 -17.17 5.27
CA LEU A 216 -5.69 -17.57 4.62
C LEU A 216 -6.07 -19.00 4.97
N GLY A 217 -7.31 -19.38 4.68
CA GLY A 217 -7.78 -20.74 4.85
C GLY A 217 -9.11 -20.99 4.16
N ALA A 218 -9.63 -22.19 4.31
CA ALA A 218 -10.96 -22.60 3.92
C ALA A 218 -11.50 -23.60 4.96
N LEU A 219 -12.78 -23.49 5.27
CA LEU A 219 -13.46 -24.20 6.36
C LEU A 219 -14.78 -24.77 5.87
N THR A 220 -15.21 -25.89 6.46
CA THR A 220 -16.54 -26.46 6.26
C THR A 220 -17.18 -26.85 7.60
N ASP A 221 -18.49 -26.94 7.64
CA ASP A 221 -19.22 -27.45 8.81
C ASP A 221 -18.98 -28.94 9.06
N GLY A 222 -18.52 -29.67 8.04
CA GLY A 222 -18.22 -31.11 8.11
C GLY A 222 -16.82 -31.46 8.63
N GLY A 223 -16.04 -30.49 9.13
CA GLY A 223 -14.72 -30.74 9.70
C GLY A 223 -13.59 -30.84 8.67
N VAL A 224 -13.85 -30.51 7.41
CA VAL A 224 -12.83 -30.36 6.37
C VAL A 224 -12.29 -28.95 6.40
N GLY A 225 -10.98 -28.78 6.38
CA GLY A 225 -10.42 -27.44 6.38
C GLY A 225 -8.93 -27.38 6.06
N VAL A 226 -8.46 -26.17 5.75
CA VAL A 226 -7.06 -25.86 5.50
C VAL A 226 -6.74 -24.47 6.02
N VAL A 227 -5.56 -24.29 6.60
CA VAL A 227 -5.00 -22.99 6.99
C VAL A 227 -3.60 -22.87 6.41
N ILE A 228 -3.22 -21.65 6.05
CA ILE A 228 -1.95 -21.33 5.38
C ILE A 228 -1.24 -20.23 6.12
N HIS A 229 0.03 -20.44 6.41
CA HIS A 229 0.97 -19.55 7.06
C HIS A 229 2.16 -19.25 6.14
N GLY A 230 2.78 -18.09 6.33
CA GLY A 230 3.93 -17.67 5.55
C GLY A 230 3.63 -17.64 4.05
N MET A 231 4.58 -18.09 3.27
CA MET A 231 4.39 -18.16 1.84
C MET A 231 3.38 -19.26 1.47
N ASN A 232 3.58 -20.51 1.93
CA ASN A 232 2.74 -21.67 1.60
C ASN A 232 2.83 -22.80 2.64
N ASP A 233 3.27 -22.53 3.86
CA ASP A 233 3.15 -23.55 4.90
C ASP A 233 1.68 -23.78 5.20
N CYS A 234 1.26 -25.04 5.15
CA CYS A 234 -0.15 -25.38 5.24
C CYS A 234 -0.38 -26.53 6.21
N ALA A 235 -1.44 -26.40 6.99
CA ALA A 235 -2.04 -27.50 7.74
C ALA A 235 -3.45 -27.74 7.20
N TYR A 236 -3.86 -29.00 7.15
CA TYR A 236 -5.17 -29.38 6.65
C TYR A 236 -5.74 -30.57 7.41
N GLN A 237 -7.06 -30.59 7.53
CA GLN A 237 -7.83 -31.62 8.24
C GLN A 237 -8.85 -32.20 7.29
N GLN A 238 -8.88 -33.54 7.18
CA GLN A 238 -9.86 -34.33 6.42
C GLN A 238 -10.04 -33.93 4.94
N VAL A 239 -9.02 -33.30 4.32
CA VAL A 239 -9.10 -32.90 2.91
C VAL A 239 -8.89 -34.06 1.96
N TRP A 240 -9.39 -33.95 0.76
CA TRP A 240 -9.24 -34.91 -0.32
C TRP A 240 -7.76 -35.08 -0.70
N SER A 241 -7.35 -36.32 -1.01
CA SER A 241 -5.96 -36.65 -1.37
C SER A 241 -5.45 -35.82 -2.56
N GLU A 242 -6.30 -35.58 -3.55
CA GLU A 242 -5.99 -34.72 -4.69
C GLU A 242 -5.73 -33.27 -4.27
N PHE A 243 -6.54 -32.72 -3.36
CA PHE A 243 -6.34 -31.38 -2.85
C PHE A 243 -5.02 -31.27 -2.06
N ALA A 244 -4.73 -32.22 -1.19
CA ALA A 244 -3.46 -32.27 -0.47
C ALA A 244 -2.25 -32.35 -1.43
N ALA A 245 -2.36 -33.16 -2.50
CA ALA A 245 -1.33 -33.26 -3.53
C ALA A 245 -1.15 -31.92 -4.29
N ASN A 246 -2.23 -31.22 -4.59
CA ASN A 246 -2.19 -29.91 -5.23
C ASN A 246 -1.53 -28.83 -4.35
N LEU A 247 -1.84 -28.79 -3.06
CA LEU A 247 -1.17 -27.91 -2.08
C LEU A 247 0.34 -28.18 -2.04
N LYS A 248 0.73 -29.46 -2.01
CA LYS A 248 2.14 -29.87 -2.03
C LYS A 248 2.85 -29.42 -3.31
N LYS A 249 2.22 -29.56 -4.49
CA LYS A 249 2.77 -29.09 -5.77
C LYS A 249 3.03 -27.58 -5.75
N VAL A 250 2.05 -26.78 -5.28
CA VAL A 250 2.19 -25.32 -5.21
C VAL A 250 3.31 -24.93 -4.25
N ARG A 251 3.42 -25.58 -3.09
CA ARG A 251 4.51 -25.37 -2.14
C ARG A 251 5.88 -25.63 -2.77
N THR A 252 6.03 -26.72 -3.49
CA THR A 252 7.29 -27.09 -4.16
C THR A 252 7.67 -26.11 -5.27
N ASN A 253 6.69 -25.58 -6.00
CA ASN A 253 6.92 -24.64 -7.09
C ASN A 253 7.22 -23.19 -6.60
N GLY A 254 7.16 -22.92 -5.30
CA GLY A 254 7.48 -21.61 -4.72
C GLY A 254 6.52 -20.47 -5.07
N ASN A 255 5.38 -20.75 -5.71
CA ASN A 255 4.37 -19.73 -6.01
C ASN A 255 3.47 -19.50 -4.81
N ARG A 256 3.24 -18.22 -4.48
CA ARG A 256 2.38 -17.83 -3.35
C ARG A 256 0.93 -18.23 -3.63
N ILE A 257 0.29 -18.91 -2.67
CA ILE A 257 -1.14 -19.22 -2.73
C ILE A 257 -1.93 -17.92 -2.48
N ALA A 258 -2.82 -17.57 -3.41
CA ALA A 258 -3.66 -16.38 -3.37
C ALA A 258 -5.05 -16.67 -2.77
N SER A 259 -5.64 -17.82 -3.11
CA SER A 259 -6.97 -18.22 -2.63
C SER A 259 -7.04 -19.75 -2.51
N VAL A 260 -7.79 -20.21 -1.53
CA VAL A 260 -8.17 -21.62 -1.38
C VAL A 260 -9.67 -21.69 -1.08
N CYS A 261 -10.31 -22.74 -1.59
CA CYS A 261 -11.63 -23.14 -1.15
C CYS A 261 -11.71 -24.67 -1.09
N VAL A 262 -12.57 -25.15 -0.22
CA VAL A 262 -12.83 -26.59 -0.03
C VAL A 262 -14.28 -26.77 0.41
N THR A 263 -14.91 -27.84 -0.04
CA THR A 263 -16.23 -28.24 0.40
C THR A 263 -16.17 -29.68 0.93
N TYR A 264 -17.10 -30.03 1.79
CA TYR A 264 -17.25 -31.41 2.25
C TYR A 264 -17.72 -32.34 1.11
N SER A 265 -18.46 -31.82 0.14
CA SER A 265 -18.92 -32.52 -1.07
C SER A 265 -17.83 -32.82 -2.10
N GLY A 266 -16.59 -32.28 -1.93
CA GLY A 266 -15.43 -32.61 -2.77
C GLY A 266 -15.01 -31.54 -3.76
N TYR A 267 -15.70 -30.41 -3.88
CA TYR A 267 -15.16 -29.27 -4.61
C TYR A 267 -13.99 -28.67 -3.85
N HIS A 268 -12.93 -28.36 -4.58
CA HIS A 268 -11.76 -27.70 -4.02
C HIS A 268 -11.00 -26.93 -5.09
N CYS A 269 -10.35 -25.84 -4.70
CA CYS A 269 -9.51 -25.04 -5.58
C CYS A 269 -8.36 -24.40 -4.81
N VAL A 270 -7.17 -24.40 -5.42
CA VAL A 270 -6.00 -23.63 -4.98
C VAL A 270 -5.63 -22.70 -6.11
N VAL A 271 -5.69 -21.41 -5.88
CA VAL A 271 -5.22 -20.35 -6.80
C VAL A 271 -3.87 -19.88 -6.32
N PHE A 272 -2.89 -19.78 -7.21
CA PHE A 272 -1.51 -19.40 -6.88
C PHE A 272 -0.87 -18.56 -7.99
N GLY A 273 0.15 -17.78 -7.61
CA GLY A 273 0.75 -16.81 -8.51
C GLY A 273 -0.29 -15.80 -8.97
N ARG A 274 -0.27 -15.41 -10.25
CA ARG A 274 -1.22 -14.46 -10.82
C ARG A 274 -2.58 -15.08 -11.11
N ASN A 275 -2.61 -16.22 -11.81
CA ASN A 275 -3.85 -16.84 -12.33
C ASN A 275 -3.74 -18.35 -12.54
N SER A 276 -2.74 -18.98 -11.94
CA SER A 276 -2.63 -20.43 -11.97
C SER A 276 -3.53 -21.07 -10.92
N TRP A 277 -4.05 -22.25 -11.21
CA TRP A 277 -4.94 -22.94 -10.29
C TRP A 277 -4.88 -24.45 -10.46
N TYR A 278 -5.21 -25.17 -9.40
CA TYR A 278 -5.47 -26.60 -9.37
C TYR A 278 -6.77 -26.85 -8.62
N GLY A 279 -7.52 -27.86 -9.01
CA GLY A 279 -8.68 -28.29 -8.23
C GLY A 279 -9.77 -28.99 -9.00
N ASN A 280 -10.76 -29.46 -8.27
CA ASN A 280 -12.04 -29.97 -8.73
C ASN A 280 -13.11 -28.93 -8.46
N VAL A 281 -13.61 -28.27 -9.51
CA VAL A 281 -14.58 -27.16 -9.41
C VAL A 281 -15.76 -27.41 -10.35
N PRO A 282 -16.93 -26.82 -10.12
CA PRO A 282 -18.03 -26.86 -11.06
C PRO A 282 -17.60 -26.45 -12.47
N THR A 283 -18.16 -27.08 -13.51
CA THR A 283 -17.77 -26.85 -14.92
C THR A 283 -17.85 -25.36 -15.31
N VAL A 284 -18.84 -24.64 -14.83
CA VAL A 284 -18.97 -23.20 -15.08
C VAL A 284 -17.82 -22.41 -14.49
N VAL A 285 -17.41 -22.69 -13.24
CA VAL A 285 -16.25 -22.07 -12.58
C VAL A 285 -14.95 -22.42 -13.34
N LYS A 286 -14.80 -23.67 -13.77
CA LYS A 286 -13.66 -24.10 -14.58
C LYS A 286 -13.53 -23.29 -15.87
N ASN A 287 -14.65 -23.04 -16.55
CA ASN A 287 -14.65 -22.25 -17.77
C ASN A 287 -14.20 -20.81 -17.54
N TYR A 288 -14.68 -20.14 -16.47
CA TYR A 288 -14.20 -18.81 -16.07
C TYR A 288 -12.70 -18.81 -15.75
N LEU A 289 -12.23 -19.75 -14.94
CA LEU A 289 -10.82 -19.81 -14.57
C LEU A 289 -9.91 -20.00 -15.80
N LEU A 290 -10.29 -20.85 -16.74
CA LEU A 290 -9.56 -21.04 -18.00
C LEU A 290 -9.59 -19.78 -18.87
N GLN A 291 -10.72 -19.08 -18.93
CA GLN A 291 -10.84 -17.81 -19.65
C GLN A 291 -9.93 -16.74 -19.04
N TYR A 292 -9.97 -16.56 -17.73
CA TYR A 292 -9.14 -15.57 -17.03
C TYR A 292 -7.65 -15.87 -17.11
N GLN A 293 -7.28 -17.14 -17.10
CA GLN A 293 -5.91 -17.56 -17.33
C GLN A 293 -5.43 -17.19 -18.74
N ARG A 294 -6.25 -17.42 -19.79
CA ARG A 294 -5.94 -17.02 -21.18
C ARG A 294 -5.82 -15.50 -21.32
N ASN A 295 -6.66 -14.75 -20.63
CA ASN A 295 -6.67 -13.29 -20.64
C ASN A 295 -5.58 -12.67 -19.73
N ASN A 296 -4.77 -13.48 -19.07
CA ASN A 296 -3.77 -13.07 -18.08
C ASN A 296 -4.33 -12.16 -16.98
N GLU A 297 -5.56 -12.42 -16.53
CA GLU A 297 -6.19 -11.70 -15.42
C GLU A 297 -5.66 -12.20 -14.08
N GLN A 298 -5.54 -11.31 -13.10
CA GLN A 298 -5.20 -11.67 -11.72
C GLN A 298 -6.42 -12.26 -11.02
N ILE A 299 -6.37 -13.52 -10.61
CA ILE A 299 -7.44 -14.14 -9.84
C ILE A 299 -7.21 -13.84 -8.34
N TYR A 300 -8.15 -13.12 -7.72
CA TYR A 300 -8.08 -12.78 -6.30
C TYR A 300 -8.77 -13.80 -5.42
N CYS A 301 -9.91 -14.32 -5.85
CA CYS A 301 -10.75 -15.17 -5.03
C CYS A 301 -11.53 -16.19 -5.86
N VAL A 302 -11.57 -17.41 -5.36
CA VAL A 302 -12.54 -18.46 -5.74
C VAL A 302 -13.18 -18.95 -4.46
N SER A 303 -14.49 -18.87 -4.35
CA SER A 303 -15.27 -19.40 -3.23
C SER A 303 -16.40 -20.29 -3.76
N ILE A 304 -16.59 -21.45 -3.18
CA ILE A 304 -17.62 -22.42 -3.56
C ILE A 304 -18.25 -22.95 -2.29
N SER A 305 -19.58 -22.98 -2.24
CA SER A 305 -20.36 -23.54 -1.12
C SER A 305 -20.72 -25.01 -1.33
N GLU A 306 -21.22 -25.66 -0.29
CA GLU A 306 -21.61 -27.08 -0.33
C GLU A 306 -22.69 -27.40 -1.36
N ASN A 307 -23.63 -26.48 -1.60
CA ASN A 307 -24.69 -26.63 -2.61
C ASN A 307 -24.28 -26.10 -4.00
N GLY A 308 -22.99 -25.78 -4.21
CA GLY A 308 -22.46 -25.39 -5.50
C GLY A 308 -22.64 -23.90 -5.85
N ARG A 309 -23.09 -23.04 -4.93
CA ARG A 309 -23.00 -21.59 -5.13
C ARG A 309 -21.52 -21.21 -5.24
N TYR A 310 -21.23 -20.22 -6.08
CA TYR A 310 -19.85 -19.81 -6.28
C TYR A 310 -19.71 -18.30 -6.44
N ILE A 311 -18.48 -17.83 -6.18
CA ILE A 311 -17.97 -16.49 -6.50
C ILE A 311 -16.58 -16.66 -7.10
N VAL A 312 -16.30 -15.92 -8.19
CA VAL A 312 -14.95 -15.75 -8.74
C VAL A 312 -14.69 -14.25 -8.90
N ILE A 313 -13.56 -13.76 -8.39
CA ILE A 313 -13.17 -12.35 -8.47
C ILE A 313 -11.78 -12.26 -9.08
N THR A 314 -11.64 -11.39 -10.08
CA THR A 314 -10.37 -11.04 -10.72
C THR A 314 -10.10 -9.53 -10.59
N ASP A 315 -8.98 -9.08 -11.13
CA ASP A 315 -8.65 -7.65 -11.26
C ASP A 315 -9.61 -6.89 -12.20
N LYS A 316 -10.42 -7.61 -13.02
CA LYS A 316 -11.31 -7.01 -14.02
C LYS A 316 -12.77 -7.47 -13.95
N HIS A 317 -13.01 -8.68 -13.46
CA HIS A 317 -14.32 -9.32 -13.49
C HIS A 317 -14.73 -9.88 -12.14
N MET A 318 -16.03 -10.01 -11.96
CA MET A 318 -16.64 -10.74 -10.86
C MET A 318 -17.80 -11.60 -11.39
N GLU A 319 -17.82 -12.86 -10.97
CA GLU A 319 -18.84 -13.84 -11.35
C GLU A 319 -19.48 -14.46 -10.12
N ALA A 320 -20.74 -14.77 -10.21
CA ALA A 320 -21.50 -15.41 -9.14
C ALA A 320 -22.49 -16.44 -9.69
N SER A 321 -22.84 -17.41 -8.84
CA SER A 321 -23.74 -18.51 -9.18
C SER A 321 -25.17 -18.07 -9.52
N ASP A 322 -25.64 -16.99 -8.91
CA ASP A 322 -27.01 -16.53 -9.00
C ASP A 322 -27.11 -15.00 -8.83
N THR A 323 -28.27 -14.48 -9.18
CA THR A 323 -28.54 -13.03 -9.17
C THR A 323 -28.49 -12.42 -7.77
N ASN A 324 -28.81 -13.19 -6.71
CA ASN A 324 -28.79 -12.70 -5.33
C ASN A 324 -27.34 -12.50 -4.85
N VAL A 325 -26.46 -13.48 -5.11
CA VAL A 325 -25.02 -13.35 -4.81
C VAL A 325 -24.41 -12.21 -5.61
N MET A 326 -24.74 -12.10 -6.90
CA MET A 326 -24.27 -11.01 -7.74
C MET A 326 -24.73 -9.63 -7.23
N ALA A 327 -25.96 -9.52 -6.75
CA ALA A 327 -26.47 -8.28 -6.16
C ALA A 327 -25.68 -7.87 -4.91
N VAL A 328 -25.29 -8.83 -4.08
CA VAL A 328 -24.45 -8.60 -2.88
C VAL A 328 -23.08 -8.08 -3.30
N LEU A 329 -22.43 -8.68 -4.31
CA LEU A 329 -21.12 -8.24 -4.81
C LEU A 329 -21.18 -6.81 -5.38
N LYS A 330 -22.18 -6.50 -6.20
CA LYS A 330 -22.41 -5.17 -6.78
C LYS A 330 -22.59 -4.12 -5.68
N LYS A 331 -23.48 -4.38 -4.72
CA LYS A 331 -23.75 -3.48 -3.61
C LYS A 331 -22.51 -3.25 -2.73
N ALA A 332 -21.71 -4.28 -2.50
CA ALA A 332 -20.43 -4.16 -1.80
C ALA A 332 -19.47 -3.22 -2.54
N GLY A 333 -19.35 -3.37 -3.86
CA GLY A 333 -18.52 -2.54 -4.72
C GLY A 333 -18.97 -1.07 -4.75
N GLU A 334 -20.28 -0.82 -4.83
CA GLU A 334 -20.87 0.53 -4.79
C GLU A 334 -20.61 1.23 -3.46
N MET A 335 -20.71 0.51 -2.34
CA MET A 335 -20.53 1.10 -1.00
C MET A 335 -19.07 1.26 -0.61
N TYR A 336 -18.23 0.28 -0.92
CA TYR A 336 -16.88 0.17 -0.34
C TYR A 336 -15.75 0.04 -1.37
N GLY A 337 -16.09 0.18 -2.66
CA GLY A 337 -15.12 0.19 -3.75
C GLY A 337 -14.61 -1.20 -4.11
N HIS A 338 -13.35 -1.29 -4.51
CA HIS A 338 -12.76 -2.51 -5.06
C HIS A 338 -12.90 -3.72 -4.13
N LEU A 339 -13.34 -4.86 -4.68
CA LEU A 339 -13.48 -6.12 -3.98
C LEU A 339 -12.13 -6.82 -3.86
N LYS A 340 -11.73 -7.15 -2.64
CA LYS A 340 -10.49 -7.90 -2.36
C LYS A 340 -10.74 -9.40 -2.27
N TYR A 341 -11.81 -9.80 -1.60
CA TYR A 341 -12.13 -11.20 -1.31
C TYR A 341 -13.63 -11.36 -1.07
N ALA A 342 -14.15 -12.54 -1.33
CA ALA A 342 -15.51 -12.91 -0.93
C ALA A 342 -15.59 -14.38 -0.52
N CYS A 343 -16.45 -14.68 0.44
CA CYS A 343 -16.81 -16.03 0.82
C CYS A 343 -18.32 -16.20 0.69
N VAL A 344 -18.73 -17.30 0.04
CA VAL A 344 -20.12 -17.71 -0.11
C VAL A 344 -20.35 -19.04 0.59
N THR A 345 -21.44 -19.12 1.35
CA THR A 345 -21.96 -20.37 1.94
C THR A 345 -23.32 -20.71 1.32
N ASN A 346 -23.95 -21.76 1.78
CA ASN A 346 -25.31 -22.08 1.30
C ASN A 346 -26.31 -20.97 1.64
N LEU A 347 -26.13 -20.27 2.75
CA LEU A 347 -27.07 -19.30 3.28
C LEU A 347 -26.59 -17.85 3.19
N GLY A 348 -25.28 -17.60 3.26
CA GLY A 348 -24.74 -16.25 3.42
C GLY A 348 -23.61 -15.91 2.48
N VAL A 349 -23.26 -14.62 2.46
CA VAL A 349 -22.12 -14.05 1.69
C VAL A 349 -21.44 -12.99 2.53
N VAL A 350 -20.12 -12.98 2.55
CA VAL A 350 -19.30 -11.87 3.04
C VAL A 350 -18.38 -11.37 1.92
N VAL A 351 -18.24 -10.07 1.79
CA VAL A 351 -17.41 -9.42 0.78
C VAL A 351 -16.48 -8.42 1.48
N VAL A 352 -15.21 -8.66 1.37
CA VAL A 352 -14.16 -7.73 1.84
C VAL A 352 -13.79 -6.80 0.70
N CYS A 353 -13.98 -5.51 0.92
CA CYS A 353 -13.68 -4.45 -0.03
C CYS A 353 -12.56 -3.56 0.49
N ARG A 354 -12.08 -2.67 -0.36
CA ARG A 354 -11.02 -1.72 -0.01
C ARG A 354 -11.38 -0.82 1.19
N LYS A 355 -12.65 -0.38 1.30
CA LYS A 355 -13.09 0.61 2.29
C LYS A 355 -14.07 0.07 3.33
N GLY A 356 -14.33 -1.23 3.37
CA GLY A 356 -15.27 -1.82 4.31
C GLY A 356 -15.63 -3.26 3.97
N ILE A 357 -16.54 -3.83 4.75
CA ILE A 357 -17.05 -5.18 4.56
C ILE A 357 -18.56 -5.12 4.40
N TYR A 358 -19.05 -5.69 3.32
CA TYR A 358 -20.48 -5.90 3.10
C TYR A 358 -20.81 -7.36 3.27
N TYR A 359 -21.93 -7.65 3.93
CA TYR A 359 -22.33 -9.03 4.16
C TYR A 359 -23.86 -9.20 4.07
N HIS A 360 -24.25 -10.40 3.72
CA HIS A 360 -25.64 -10.79 3.68
C HIS A 360 -25.84 -12.14 4.36
N ASN A 361 -26.72 -12.17 5.36
CA ASN A 361 -27.17 -13.38 6.05
C ASN A 361 -26.00 -14.18 6.68
N ILE A 362 -25.05 -13.51 7.33
CA ILE A 362 -23.95 -14.17 8.05
C ILE A 362 -24.34 -14.54 9.49
N PRO A 363 -23.66 -15.51 10.14
CA PRO A 363 -23.85 -15.80 11.56
C PRO A 363 -23.56 -14.59 12.46
N THR A 364 -24.35 -14.40 13.51
CA THR A 364 -24.23 -13.26 14.43
C THR A 364 -22.87 -13.22 15.14
N ASN A 365 -22.28 -14.37 15.48
CA ASN A 365 -20.94 -14.42 16.09
C ASN A 365 -19.85 -13.90 15.15
N LEU A 366 -19.96 -14.13 13.84
CA LEU A 366 -19.05 -13.56 12.87
C LEU A 366 -19.16 -12.03 12.82
N GLU A 367 -20.37 -11.48 12.82
CA GLU A 367 -20.56 -10.02 12.88
C GLU A 367 -19.94 -9.43 14.15
N MET A 368 -20.14 -10.06 15.31
CA MET A 368 -19.52 -9.63 16.57
C MET A 368 -17.99 -9.67 16.49
N ALA A 369 -17.43 -10.71 15.87
CA ALA A 369 -16.01 -10.81 15.65
C ALA A 369 -15.49 -9.67 14.75
N LEU A 370 -16.17 -9.38 13.62
CA LEU A 370 -15.82 -8.28 12.71
C LEU A 370 -15.87 -6.91 13.41
N LYS A 371 -16.88 -6.66 14.25
CA LYS A 371 -17.03 -5.41 15.02
C LYS A 371 -15.93 -5.17 16.05
N SER A 372 -15.25 -6.22 16.50
CA SER A 372 -14.21 -6.18 17.54
C SER A 372 -12.81 -6.50 17.01
N LEU A 373 -12.58 -6.41 15.71
CA LEU A 373 -11.25 -6.59 15.12
C LEU A 373 -10.33 -5.42 15.48
N HIS A 374 -9.06 -5.76 15.69
CA HIS A 374 -7.97 -4.82 15.93
C HIS A 374 -7.08 -4.62 14.70
N PHE A 375 -7.36 -5.33 13.60
CA PHE A 375 -6.67 -5.26 12.34
C PHE A 375 -7.65 -5.18 11.19
N TRP A 376 -7.21 -4.67 10.04
CA TRP A 376 -8.00 -4.66 8.80
C TRP A 376 -7.92 -6.03 8.12
N PRO A 377 -9.03 -6.72 7.88
CA PRO A 377 -9.00 -8.02 7.24
C PRO A 377 -8.84 -7.92 5.72
N ASP A 378 -8.11 -8.87 5.15
CA ASP A 378 -8.05 -9.09 3.72
C ASP A 378 -8.95 -10.24 3.28
N LYS A 379 -9.15 -11.21 4.18
CA LYS A 379 -9.97 -12.40 3.91
C LYS A 379 -10.84 -12.74 5.11
N VAL A 380 -12.08 -13.10 4.80
CA VAL A 380 -13.05 -13.60 5.78
C VAL A 380 -13.66 -14.87 5.22
N VAL A 381 -13.44 -15.98 5.90
CA VAL A 381 -14.03 -17.28 5.60
C VAL A 381 -14.95 -17.66 6.73
N PHE A 382 -16.09 -18.21 6.41
CA PHE A 382 -17.06 -18.66 7.41
C PHE A 382 -17.90 -19.82 6.90
N THR A 383 -18.58 -20.49 7.83
CA THR A 383 -19.51 -21.57 7.57
C THR A 383 -20.91 -21.22 8.05
N ASP A 384 -21.89 -21.98 7.63
CA ASP A 384 -23.28 -21.75 8.04
C ASP A 384 -23.54 -22.06 9.52
N ALA A 385 -22.73 -22.90 10.14
CA ALA A 385 -22.81 -23.24 11.57
C ALA A 385 -21.98 -22.29 12.47
N GLY A 386 -21.44 -21.19 11.94
CA GLY A 386 -20.80 -20.15 12.75
C GLY A 386 -19.29 -20.31 12.97
N THR A 387 -18.64 -21.31 12.37
CA THR A 387 -17.19 -21.40 12.31
C THR A 387 -16.67 -20.28 11.41
N TYR A 388 -15.56 -19.63 11.79
CA TYR A 388 -14.96 -18.58 10.96
C TYR A 388 -13.45 -18.47 11.12
N LEU A 389 -12.81 -17.90 10.10
CA LEU A 389 -11.44 -17.49 10.06
C LEU A 389 -11.34 -16.13 9.36
N ILE A 390 -10.81 -15.13 10.05
CA ILE A 390 -10.58 -13.76 9.56
C ILE A 390 -9.08 -13.54 9.55
N THR A 391 -8.51 -13.11 8.41
CA THR A 391 -7.05 -12.97 8.27
C THR A 391 -6.69 -11.72 7.47
N ASN A 392 -5.41 -11.31 7.57
CA ASN A 392 -4.81 -10.30 6.69
C ASN A 392 -3.48 -10.79 6.10
N GLU A 393 -2.89 -9.99 5.23
CA GLU A 393 -1.60 -10.31 4.59
C GLU A 393 -0.40 -10.26 5.56
N ASN A 394 -0.56 -9.64 6.75
CA ASN A 394 0.42 -9.66 7.86
C ASN A 394 0.25 -10.88 8.76
N GLU A 395 -0.64 -11.80 8.40
CA GLU A 395 -0.94 -13.03 9.13
C GLU A 395 -1.62 -12.81 10.49
N ASP A 396 -2.09 -11.58 10.77
CA ASP A 396 -2.98 -11.39 11.91
C ASP A 396 -4.27 -12.16 11.64
N CYS A 397 -4.71 -12.93 12.62
CA CYS A 397 -5.91 -13.72 12.45
C CYS A 397 -6.80 -13.73 13.69
N ARG A 398 -8.09 -13.92 13.45
CA ARG A 398 -9.12 -14.21 14.44
C ARG A 398 -9.98 -15.36 13.95
N TYR A 399 -10.24 -16.31 14.80
CA TYR A 399 -10.97 -17.51 14.41
C TYR A 399 -11.85 -18.06 15.53
N ASN A 400 -12.82 -18.86 15.11
CA ASN A 400 -13.65 -19.76 15.91
C ASN A 400 -13.81 -21.05 15.10
N MET A 401 -13.08 -22.12 15.48
CA MET A 401 -12.97 -23.37 14.71
C MET A 401 -13.02 -24.58 15.63
#